data_dc614845873ec781771a61914a16fe27
#
_entry.id   dc614845873ec781771a61914a16fe27
#
_cell.length_a   1.000
_cell.length_b   1.000
_cell.length_c   1.000
_cell.angle_alpha   90.00
_cell.angle_beta   90.00
_cell.angle_gamma   90.00
#
_symmetry.space_group_name_H-M   'P 1'
#
loop_
_entity.id
_entity.type
_entity.pdbx_description
1 polymer ?
#
loop_
_entity_poly.entity_id
_entity_poly.type
_entity_poly.pdbx_seq_one_letter_code
_entity_poly.pdbx_strand_id
1 'polypeptide(L)'
;MELKSQTSTPRVFIVDDDTQLTAMVADYLRMHGFTAECEVSGDRAVPRILAARPDLVVLDVMLPGKDGFTVCRELRGAYPGPILMLTGRGAEVDEVVGLESGADDYLPKPVSPRVLLARLRALLRRTSTAPVAEPGPVRVGELTVDPARRTAHLRGAALDLTSGELDVLFLLMTHAGQVVSRQLMYQRLRGVEQDDIDRSVDLRVSRLRHKLREASGEADVIKTVRGVGYLFTVS
;
A
#
# COMPACT_ATOMS: atom_id res chain seq x y z
N MET A 1 27.64 7.23 25.36
CA MET A 1 27.76 6.14 24.36
C MET A 1 26.52 6.23 23.49
N GLU A 2 26.62 7.03 22.40
CA GLU A 2 25.49 7.34 21.51
C GLU A 2 25.22 6.13 20.62
N LEU A 3 24.06 5.50 20.80
CA LEU A 3 23.50 4.56 19.85
C LEU A 3 22.99 5.36 18.64
N LYS A 4 23.86 5.55 17.63
CA LYS A 4 23.44 5.97 16.29
C LYS A 4 22.53 4.89 15.75
N SER A 5 21.23 5.16 15.75
CA SER A 5 20.25 4.41 14.97
C SER A 5 20.69 4.46 13.49
N GLN A 6 21.22 3.36 12.97
CA GLN A 6 21.54 3.24 11.54
C GLN A 6 20.21 3.17 10.79
N THR A 7 19.72 4.32 10.36
CA THR A 7 18.65 4.36 9.35
C THR A 7 19.24 3.82 8.05
N SER A 8 18.96 2.56 7.74
CA SER A 8 19.36 1.97 6.47
C SER A 8 18.70 2.74 5.33
N THR A 9 19.48 3.04 4.29
CA THR A 9 18.98 3.68 3.06
C THR A 9 17.86 2.82 2.45
N PRO A 10 16.63 3.35 2.26
CA PRO A 10 15.52 2.58 1.74
C PRO A 10 15.83 2.03 0.34
N ARG A 11 15.50 0.75 0.11
CA ARG A 11 15.74 0.04 -1.15
C ARG A 11 14.45 -0.05 -1.96
N VAL A 12 14.49 0.49 -3.18
CA VAL A 12 13.38 0.44 -4.13
C VAL A 12 13.74 -0.51 -5.26
N PHE A 13 12.81 -1.38 -5.63
CA PHE A 13 12.93 -2.26 -6.79
C PHE A 13 11.95 -1.78 -7.87
N ILE A 14 12.47 -1.44 -9.05
CA ILE A 14 11.70 -0.90 -10.17
C ILE A 14 11.59 -1.96 -11.25
N VAL A 15 10.37 -2.28 -11.68
CA VAL A 15 10.10 -3.19 -12.79
C VAL A 15 9.37 -2.43 -13.87
N ASP A 16 10.03 -2.17 -14.98
CA ASP A 16 9.49 -1.43 -16.13
C ASP A 16 10.39 -1.71 -17.34
N ASP A 17 9.84 -2.01 -18.49
CA ASP A 17 10.57 -2.34 -19.72
C ASP A 17 11.17 -1.10 -20.41
N ASP A 18 10.69 0.10 -20.08
CA ASP A 18 11.31 1.35 -20.51
C ASP A 18 12.61 1.61 -19.75
N THR A 19 13.72 1.16 -20.31
CA THR A 19 15.05 1.28 -19.71
C THR A 19 15.50 2.72 -19.53
N GLN A 20 15.06 3.66 -20.37
CA GLN A 20 15.40 5.08 -20.25
C GLN A 20 14.67 5.70 -19.06
N LEU A 21 13.36 5.47 -18.97
CA LEU A 21 12.54 5.92 -17.82
C LEU A 21 13.09 5.32 -16.53
N THR A 22 13.36 4.04 -16.52
CA THR A 22 13.85 3.32 -15.33
C THR A 22 15.19 3.86 -14.85
N ALA A 23 16.13 4.12 -15.75
CA ALA A 23 17.42 4.71 -15.41
C ALA A 23 17.26 6.12 -14.83
N MET A 24 16.47 6.98 -15.48
CA MET A 24 16.20 8.34 -15.02
C MET A 24 15.53 8.34 -13.62
N VAL A 25 14.55 7.49 -13.41
CA VAL A 25 13.86 7.36 -12.13
C VAL A 25 14.82 6.84 -11.05
N ALA A 26 15.63 5.82 -11.35
CA ALA A 26 16.60 5.27 -10.42
C ALA A 26 17.63 6.31 -9.99
N ASP A 27 18.15 7.10 -10.91
CA ASP A 27 19.12 8.17 -10.61
C ASP A 27 18.47 9.28 -9.77
N TYR A 28 17.24 9.67 -10.12
CA TYR A 28 16.49 10.63 -9.33
C TYR A 28 16.26 10.16 -7.89
N LEU A 29 15.91 8.89 -7.71
CA LEU A 29 15.71 8.30 -6.38
C LEU A 29 17.03 8.22 -5.58
N ARG A 30 18.16 7.87 -6.24
CA ARG A 30 19.48 7.86 -5.58
C ARG A 30 19.87 9.23 -5.08
N MET A 31 19.62 10.30 -5.85
CA MET A 31 19.85 11.70 -5.42
C MET A 31 19.01 12.08 -4.20
N HIS A 32 17.91 11.37 -3.93
CA HIS A 32 17.00 11.65 -2.82
C HIS A 32 17.11 10.66 -1.65
N GLY A 33 18.23 9.91 -1.58
CA GLY A 33 18.55 9.06 -0.44
C GLY A 33 17.94 7.66 -0.49
N PHE A 34 17.71 7.11 -1.71
CA PHE A 34 17.27 5.73 -1.93
C PHE A 34 18.36 4.91 -2.59
N THR A 35 18.32 3.60 -2.47
CA THR A 35 18.96 2.69 -3.41
C THR A 35 17.89 2.15 -4.36
N ALA A 36 18.26 1.96 -5.64
CA ALA A 36 17.33 1.49 -6.65
C ALA A 36 17.96 0.36 -7.47
N GLU A 37 17.24 -0.75 -7.57
CA GLU A 37 17.50 -1.86 -8.49
C GLU A 37 16.40 -1.91 -9.55
N CYS A 38 16.75 -2.39 -10.76
CA CYS A 38 15.84 -2.39 -11.90
C CYS A 38 15.75 -3.79 -12.54
N GLU A 39 14.57 -4.11 -13.07
CA GLU A 39 14.28 -5.27 -13.90
C GLU A 39 13.35 -4.84 -15.05
N VAL A 40 13.54 -5.44 -16.22
CA VAL A 40 12.81 -5.08 -17.45
C VAL A 40 11.77 -6.13 -17.87
N SER A 41 11.70 -7.25 -17.17
CA SER A 41 10.84 -8.40 -17.54
C SER A 41 10.01 -8.87 -16.36
N GLY A 42 8.70 -9.03 -16.58
CA GLY A 42 7.78 -9.59 -15.59
C GLY A 42 8.12 -11.03 -15.19
N ASP A 43 8.67 -11.84 -16.11
CA ASP A 43 9.03 -13.23 -15.83
C ASP A 43 10.16 -13.36 -14.79
N ARG A 44 11.06 -12.38 -14.74
CA ARG A 44 12.19 -12.35 -13.81
C ARG A 44 11.91 -11.53 -12.55
N ALA A 45 10.84 -10.76 -12.54
CA ALA A 45 10.55 -9.82 -11.47
C ALA A 45 10.38 -10.52 -10.12
N VAL A 46 9.50 -11.52 -10.01
CA VAL A 46 9.20 -12.18 -8.73
C VAL A 46 10.44 -12.77 -8.06
N PRO A 47 11.23 -13.67 -8.70
CA PRO A 47 12.39 -14.25 -8.03
C PRO A 47 13.44 -13.21 -7.64
N ARG A 48 13.64 -12.16 -8.45
CA ARG A 48 14.60 -11.10 -8.14
C ARG A 48 14.15 -10.23 -6.98
N ILE A 49 12.88 -9.85 -6.93
CA ILE A 49 12.32 -9.06 -5.82
C ILE A 49 12.42 -9.84 -4.51
N LEU A 50 12.07 -11.13 -4.51
CA LEU A 50 12.13 -11.96 -3.31
C LEU A 50 13.58 -12.17 -2.83
N ALA A 51 14.55 -12.27 -3.74
CA ALA A 51 15.97 -12.35 -3.41
C ALA A 51 16.51 -11.01 -2.86
N ALA A 52 16.16 -9.88 -3.51
CA ALA A 52 16.62 -8.54 -3.13
C ALA A 52 15.98 -8.06 -1.81
N ARG A 53 14.75 -8.49 -1.50
CA ARG A 53 13.96 -8.04 -0.33
C ARG A 53 13.95 -6.51 -0.21
N PRO A 54 13.44 -5.78 -1.21
CA PRO A 54 13.38 -4.32 -1.17
C PRO A 54 12.37 -3.85 -0.13
N ASP A 55 12.50 -2.59 0.27
CA ASP A 55 11.54 -1.95 1.17
C ASP A 55 10.26 -1.51 0.43
N LEU A 56 10.35 -1.36 -0.91
CA LEU A 56 9.22 -0.99 -1.77
C LEU A 56 9.47 -1.47 -3.20
N VAL A 57 8.38 -1.86 -3.89
CA VAL A 57 8.38 -2.21 -5.32
C VAL A 57 7.59 -1.16 -6.11
N VAL A 58 8.18 -0.69 -7.22
CA VAL A 58 7.50 0.07 -8.28
C VAL A 58 7.34 -0.88 -9.47
N LEU A 59 6.12 -1.07 -9.95
CA LEU A 59 5.79 -2.12 -10.90
C LEU A 59 4.94 -1.56 -12.05
N ASP A 60 5.47 -1.62 -13.26
CA ASP A 60 4.66 -1.30 -14.44
C ASP A 60 3.60 -2.39 -14.68
N VAL A 61 2.44 -1.98 -15.14
CA VAL A 61 1.37 -2.89 -15.56
C VAL A 61 1.74 -3.58 -16.87
N MET A 62 2.29 -2.81 -17.80
CA MET A 62 2.56 -3.28 -19.18
C MET A 62 4.00 -3.80 -19.28
N LEU A 63 4.22 -5.05 -18.93
CA LEU A 63 5.53 -5.69 -18.98
C LEU A 63 5.56 -6.81 -20.04
N PRO A 64 6.70 -7.03 -20.69
CA PRO A 64 6.88 -8.18 -21.55
C PRO A 64 6.92 -9.48 -20.71
N GLY A 65 6.30 -10.54 -21.25
CA GLY A 65 6.11 -11.80 -20.55
C GLY A 65 4.92 -11.76 -19.59
N LYS A 66 5.17 -11.83 -18.31
CA LYS A 66 4.13 -11.66 -17.29
C LYS A 66 3.79 -10.18 -17.11
N ASP A 67 2.50 -9.84 -17.21
CA ASP A 67 2.02 -8.49 -16.89
C ASP A 67 2.18 -8.15 -15.40
N GLY A 68 2.15 -6.85 -15.09
CA GLY A 68 2.36 -6.37 -13.72
C GLY A 68 1.30 -6.82 -12.73
N PHE A 69 0.05 -7.05 -13.16
CA PHE A 69 -0.99 -7.57 -12.27
C PHE A 69 -0.71 -9.01 -11.84
N THR A 70 -0.24 -9.83 -12.78
CA THR A 70 0.17 -11.20 -12.50
C THR A 70 1.37 -11.23 -11.57
N VAL A 71 2.41 -10.40 -11.82
CA VAL A 71 3.57 -10.25 -10.95
C VAL A 71 3.15 -9.82 -9.55
N CYS A 72 2.25 -8.83 -9.42
CA CYS A 72 1.76 -8.34 -8.14
C CYS A 72 1.05 -9.44 -7.33
N ARG A 73 0.16 -10.21 -7.95
CA ARG A 73 -0.53 -11.34 -7.29
C ARG A 73 0.44 -12.41 -6.80
N GLU A 74 1.41 -12.80 -7.62
CA GLU A 74 2.43 -13.79 -7.24
C GLU A 74 3.30 -13.29 -6.09
N LEU A 75 3.63 -12.00 -6.05
CA LEU A 75 4.42 -11.39 -4.98
C LEU A 75 3.68 -11.40 -3.64
N ARG A 76 2.35 -11.18 -3.63
CA ARG A 76 1.60 -11.02 -2.37
C ARG A 76 1.65 -12.24 -1.45
N GLY A 77 1.86 -13.42 -1.97
CA GLY A 77 2.04 -14.63 -1.14
C GLY A 77 3.36 -14.68 -0.34
N ALA A 78 4.35 -13.85 -0.69
CA ALA A 78 5.68 -13.92 -0.08
C ALA A 78 6.34 -12.55 0.18
N TYR A 79 5.76 -11.45 -0.29
CA TYR A 79 6.26 -10.09 -0.14
C TYR A 79 5.21 -9.20 0.54
N PRO A 80 5.39 -8.86 1.84
CA PRO A 80 4.46 -8.02 2.60
C PRO A 80 4.67 -6.52 2.37
N GLY A 81 5.79 -6.12 1.74
CA GLY A 81 6.14 -4.72 1.52
C GLY A 81 5.20 -4.01 0.55
N PRO A 82 5.23 -2.67 0.52
CA PRO A 82 4.38 -1.90 -0.37
C PRO A 82 4.73 -2.09 -1.84
N ILE A 83 3.69 -2.15 -2.68
CA ILE A 83 3.78 -2.19 -4.15
C ILE A 83 3.03 -0.98 -4.72
N LEU A 84 3.74 -0.11 -5.44
CA LEU A 84 3.18 0.97 -6.23
C LEU A 84 3.14 0.55 -7.69
N MET A 85 1.95 0.50 -8.28
CA MET A 85 1.81 0.19 -9.71
C MET A 85 1.84 1.46 -10.57
N LEU A 86 2.51 1.37 -11.72
CA LEU A 86 2.46 2.38 -12.78
C LEU A 86 1.50 1.90 -13.87
N THR A 87 0.53 2.75 -14.25
CA THR A 87 -0.53 2.37 -15.21
C THR A 87 -0.52 3.28 -16.43
N GLY A 88 -0.94 2.78 -17.60
CA GLY A 88 -1.15 3.60 -18.79
C GLY A 88 -2.33 4.58 -18.64
N ARG A 89 -2.38 5.64 -19.46
CA ARG A 89 -3.52 6.54 -19.51
C ARG A 89 -4.77 5.81 -20.02
N GLY A 90 -5.88 5.91 -19.27
CA GLY A 90 -7.20 5.48 -19.73
C GLY A 90 -7.75 4.19 -19.16
N ALA A 91 -7.07 3.58 -18.22
CA ALA A 91 -7.48 2.32 -17.63
C ALA A 91 -8.20 2.50 -16.29
N GLU A 92 -9.44 3.03 -16.30
CA GLU A 92 -10.35 2.85 -15.14
C GLU A 92 -10.53 1.35 -14.81
N VAL A 93 -10.45 0.49 -15.83
CA VAL A 93 -10.47 -0.98 -15.71
C VAL A 93 -9.17 -1.49 -15.07
N ASP A 94 -8.01 -0.93 -15.42
CA ASP A 94 -6.71 -1.33 -14.86
C ASP A 94 -6.61 -0.97 -13.38
N GLU A 95 -7.23 0.11 -12.93
CA GLU A 95 -7.24 0.50 -11.53
C GLU A 95 -8.06 -0.47 -10.66
N VAL A 96 -9.21 -0.93 -11.15
CA VAL A 96 -10.04 -1.94 -10.46
C VAL A 96 -9.34 -3.30 -10.43
N VAL A 97 -8.86 -3.78 -11.58
CA VAL A 97 -8.14 -5.06 -11.69
C VAL A 97 -6.83 -5.02 -10.91
N GLY A 98 -6.16 -3.90 -10.93
CA GLY A 98 -4.90 -3.74 -10.24
C GLY A 98 -5.05 -3.72 -8.73
N LEU A 99 -6.06 -3.06 -8.21
CA LEU A 99 -6.36 -3.12 -6.77
C LEU A 99 -6.80 -4.53 -6.36
N GLU A 100 -7.46 -5.31 -7.20
CA GLU A 100 -7.70 -6.74 -7.01
C GLU A 100 -6.41 -7.57 -7.00
N SER A 101 -5.34 -7.12 -7.60
CA SER A 101 -4.02 -7.77 -7.55
C SER A 101 -3.27 -7.60 -6.23
N GLY A 102 -3.72 -6.72 -5.34
CA GLY A 102 -3.10 -6.49 -4.03
C GLY A 102 -2.11 -5.31 -3.96
N ALA A 103 -2.04 -4.44 -4.95
CA ALA A 103 -1.20 -3.24 -4.91
C ALA A 103 -1.64 -2.24 -3.81
N ASP A 104 -0.67 -1.48 -3.28
CA ASP A 104 -0.92 -0.51 -2.21
C ASP A 104 -1.23 0.89 -2.73
N ASP A 105 -0.73 1.24 -3.93
CA ASP A 105 -1.01 2.51 -4.58
C ASP A 105 -0.83 2.41 -6.11
N TYR A 106 -1.41 3.38 -6.85
CA TYR A 106 -1.37 3.48 -8.31
C TYR A 106 -0.97 4.87 -8.74
N LEU A 107 -0.21 4.95 -9.85
CA LEU A 107 0.20 6.21 -10.42
C LEU A 107 0.13 6.13 -11.95
N PRO A 108 -0.69 6.96 -12.61
CA PRO A 108 -0.81 6.94 -14.06
C PRO A 108 0.46 7.47 -14.74
N LYS A 109 0.89 6.83 -15.83
CA LYS A 109 1.92 7.34 -16.74
C LYS A 109 1.33 8.43 -17.65
N PRO A 110 2.07 9.51 -17.98
CA PRO A 110 3.46 9.77 -17.64
C PRO A 110 3.65 10.23 -16.20
N VAL A 111 4.65 9.66 -15.51
CA VAL A 111 4.92 9.90 -14.10
C VAL A 111 5.92 11.02 -13.91
N SER A 112 5.54 12.06 -13.18
CA SER A 112 6.51 13.05 -12.69
C SER A 112 7.40 12.42 -11.61
N PRO A 113 8.75 12.46 -11.72
CA PRO A 113 9.66 11.92 -10.71
C PRO A 113 9.40 12.50 -9.31
N ARG A 114 8.98 13.77 -9.22
CA ARG A 114 8.63 14.42 -7.96
C ARG A 114 7.38 13.81 -7.32
N VAL A 115 6.35 13.53 -8.12
CA VAL A 115 5.12 12.88 -7.65
C VAL A 115 5.41 11.45 -7.21
N LEU A 116 6.17 10.70 -8.02
CA LEU A 116 6.61 9.35 -7.67
C LEU A 116 7.34 9.35 -6.31
N LEU A 117 8.34 10.22 -6.14
CA LEU A 117 9.10 10.32 -4.88
C LEU A 117 8.17 10.60 -3.68
N ALA A 118 7.20 11.50 -3.83
CA ALA A 118 6.24 11.80 -2.76
C ALA A 118 5.41 10.57 -2.38
N ARG A 119 4.96 9.77 -3.37
CA ARG A 119 4.22 8.51 -3.16
C ARG A 119 5.08 7.44 -2.48
N LEU A 120 6.33 7.25 -2.95
CA LEU A 120 7.26 6.30 -2.34
C LEU A 120 7.54 6.64 -0.87
N ARG A 121 7.77 7.92 -0.56
CA ARG A 121 7.96 8.37 0.82
C ARG A 121 6.71 8.15 1.68
N ALA A 122 5.52 8.35 1.13
CA ALA A 122 4.27 8.10 1.83
C ALA A 122 4.08 6.61 2.14
N LEU A 123 4.38 5.72 1.18
CA LEU A 123 4.31 4.28 1.37
C LEU A 123 5.35 3.78 2.39
N LEU A 124 6.59 4.23 2.29
CA LEU A 124 7.67 3.83 3.21
C LEU A 124 7.48 4.39 4.63
N ARG A 125 6.90 5.57 4.79
CA ARG A 125 6.56 6.09 6.12
C ARG A 125 5.59 5.18 6.85
N ARG A 126 4.73 4.45 6.13
CA ARG A 126 3.82 3.45 6.69
C ARG A 126 4.54 2.18 7.15
N THR A 127 5.71 1.88 6.58
CA THR A 127 6.52 0.71 6.93
C THR A 127 7.68 1.04 7.86
N SER A 128 8.05 2.32 7.99
CA SER A 128 9.19 2.77 8.79
C SER A 128 8.76 3.08 10.23
N THR A 129 9.32 2.35 11.17
CA THR A 129 9.29 2.62 12.61
C THR A 129 10.21 3.78 12.99
N ALA A 130 9.95 5.00 12.52
CA ALA A 130 10.58 6.17 13.12
C ALA A 130 9.68 6.66 14.28
N PRO A 131 10.22 6.99 15.48
CA PRO A 131 9.42 7.27 16.66
C PRO A 131 8.80 8.68 16.60
N VAL A 132 7.71 8.81 15.86
CA VAL A 132 6.64 9.69 16.31
C VAL A 132 5.87 8.83 17.30
N ALA A 133 5.51 9.34 18.48
CA ALA A 133 4.79 8.60 19.50
C ALA A 133 3.67 7.78 18.83
N GLU A 134 3.96 6.51 18.55
CA GLU A 134 3.06 5.65 17.78
C GLU A 134 1.84 5.39 18.65
N PRO A 135 0.63 5.58 18.13
CA PRO A 135 -0.53 5.09 18.83
C PRO A 135 -0.32 3.59 19.05
N GLY A 136 -0.39 3.17 20.29
CA GLY A 136 -0.26 1.75 20.64
C GLY A 136 -1.32 0.89 19.93
N PRO A 137 -1.30 -0.42 20.14
CA PRO A 137 -2.30 -1.31 19.55
C PRO A 137 -3.72 -0.82 19.86
N VAL A 138 -4.54 -0.71 18.83
CA VAL A 138 -5.97 -0.35 18.96
C VAL A 138 -6.78 -1.62 19.00
N ARG A 139 -7.67 -1.73 20.00
CA ARG A 139 -8.59 -2.85 20.13
C ARG A 139 -10.03 -2.35 20.13
N VAL A 140 -10.86 -2.96 19.30
CA VAL A 140 -12.32 -2.74 19.29
C VAL A 140 -12.99 -4.12 19.23
N GLY A 141 -13.71 -4.48 20.28
CA GLY A 141 -14.26 -5.82 20.43
C GLY A 141 -13.16 -6.90 20.40
N GLU A 142 -13.29 -7.84 19.47
CA GLU A 142 -12.35 -8.96 19.26
C GLU A 142 -11.25 -8.65 18.24
N LEU A 143 -11.29 -7.48 17.61
CA LEU A 143 -10.33 -7.05 16.61
C LEU A 143 -9.23 -6.21 17.25
N THR A 144 -7.98 -6.53 16.97
CA THR A 144 -6.79 -5.80 17.44
C THR A 144 -5.91 -5.46 16.25
N VAL A 145 -5.46 -4.22 16.15
CA VAL A 145 -4.49 -3.76 15.15
C VAL A 145 -3.30 -3.15 15.86
N ASP A 146 -2.12 -3.65 15.53
CA ASP A 146 -0.84 -3.09 15.98
C ASP A 146 -0.16 -2.39 14.78
N PRO A 147 -0.19 -1.06 14.71
CA PRO A 147 0.41 -0.32 13.60
C PRO A 147 1.93 -0.45 13.59
N ALA A 148 2.59 -0.55 14.76
CA ALA A 148 4.03 -0.66 14.87
C ALA A 148 4.55 -2.01 14.33
N ARG A 149 3.83 -3.08 14.64
CA ARG A 149 4.16 -4.43 14.15
C ARG A 149 3.57 -4.75 12.79
N ARG A 150 2.73 -3.88 12.26
CA ARG A 150 2.01 -4.09 11.00
C ARG A 150 1.18 -5.38 11.01
N THR A 151 0.51 -5.67 12.14
CA THR A 151 -0.31 -6.87 12.30
C THR A 151 -1.73 -6.53 12.71
N ALA A 152 -2.67 -7.36 12.28
CA ALA A 152 -4.05 -7.34 12.74
C ALA A 152 -4.48 -8.74 13.16
N HIS A 153 -5.28 -8.85 14.21
CA HIS A 153 -5.77 -10.10 14.74
C HIS A 153 -7.27 -10.00 15.03
N LEU A 154 -8.01 -11.01 14.65
CA LEU A 154 -9.42 -11.18 15.02
C LEU A 154 -9.55 -12.44 15.87
N ARG A 155 -10.09 -12.33 17.09
CA ARG A 155 -10.18 -13.44 18.05
C ARG A 155 -8.83 -14.13 18.30
N GLY A 156 -7.73 -13.40 18.18
CA GLY A 156 -6.36 -13.92 18.32
C GLY A 156 -5.78 -14.56 17.06
N ALA A 157 -6.57 -14.80 16.02
CA ALA A 157 -6.09 -15.29 14.72
C ALA A 157 -5.57 -14.12 13.88
N ALA A 158 -4.40 -14.29 13.25
CA ALA A 158 -3.83 -13.27 12.39
C ALA A 158 -4.68 -13.06 11.13
N LEU A 159 -4.87 -11.80 10.75
CA LEU A 159 -5.51 -11.43 9.49
C LEU A 159 -4.43 -11.11 8.45
N ASP A 160 -4.54 -11.74 7.29
CA ASP A 160 -3.66 -11.45 6.14
C ASP A 160 -4.13 -10.18 5.42
N LEU A 161 -3.61 -9.03 5.88
CA LEU A 161 -3.92 -7.72 5.30
C LEU A 161 -2.72 -7.15 4.57
N THR A 162 -2.96 -6.54 3.41
CA THR A 162 -1.94 -5.69 2.76
C THR A 162 -1.67 -4.45 3.62
N SER A 163 -0.54 -3.79 3.38
CA SER A 163 -0.20 -2.56 4.10
C SER A 163 -1.29 -1.49 4.00
N GLY A 164 -1.89 -1.31 2.82
CA GLY A 164 -2.97 -0.34 2.62
C GLY A 164 -4.28 -0.70 3.32
N GLU A 165 -4.64 -1.99 3.38
CA GLU A 165 -5.82 -2.47 4.11
C GLU A 165 -5.65 -2.32 5.62
N LEU A 166 -4.45 -2.59 6.14
CA LEU A 166 -4.14 -2.41 7.56
C LEU A 166 -4.23 -0.94 7.96
N ASP A 167 -3.74 -0.02 7.13
CA ASP A 167 -3.82 1.42 7.39
C ASP A 167 -5.28 1.91 7.40
N VAL A 168 -6.12 1.42 6.47
CA VAL A 168 -7.57 1.70 6.46
C VAL A 168 -8.22 1.17 7.73
N LEU A 169 -7.93 -0.07 8.11
CA LEU A 169 -8.48 -0.68 9.31
C LEU A 169 -8.08 0.11 10.56
N PHE A 170 -6.80 0.43 10.70
CA PHE A 170 -6.29 1.21 11.83
C PHE A 170 -6.96 2.58 11.93
N LEU A 171 -7.07 3.30 10.80
CA LEU A 171 -7.74 4.60 10.76
C LEU A 171 -9.20 4.50 11.17
N LEU A 172 -9.93 3.51 10.69
CA LEU A 172 -11.34 3.29 11.04
C LEU A 172 -11.53 2.90 12.50
N MET A 173 -10.66 2.04 13.03
CA MET A 173 -10.72 1.60 14.43
C MET A 173 -10.37 2.72 15.41
N THR A 174 -9.41 3.60 15.07
CA THR A 174 -9.09 4.78 15.92
C THR A 174 -10.24 5.78 15.99
N HIS A 175 -11.17 5.72 15.02
CA HIS A 175 -12.40 6.54 14.99
C HIS A 175 -13.66 5.68 15.15
N ALA A 176 -13.56 4.55 15.86
CA ALA A 176 -14.71 3.65 16.05
C ALA A 176 -15.93 4.40 16.62
N GLY A 177 -17.11 4.14 16.06
CA GLY A 177 -18.34 4.85 16.40
C GLY A 177 -18.50 6.23 15.75
N GLN A 178 -17.49 6.69 14.99
CA GLN A 178 -17.54 7.97 14.26
C GLN A 178 -17.43 7.74 12.74
N VAL A 179 -18.03 8.66 11.99
CA VAL A 179 -17.92 8.61 10.52
C VAL A 179 -16.58 9.20 10.08
N VAL A 180 -15.76 8.40 9.43
CA VAL A 180 -14.52 8.84 8.78
C VAL A 180 -14.84 9.23 7.35
N SER A 181 -14.67 10.51 7.01
CA SER A 181 -14.94 10.99 5.66
C SER A 181 -13.90 10.42 4.66
N ARG A 182 -14.32 10.25 3.39
CA ARG A 182 -13.39 9.87 2.32
C ARG A 182 -12.21 10.83 2.23
N GLN A 183 -12.46 12.13 2.32
CA GLN A 183 -11.42 13.15 2.30
C GLN A 183 -10.38 12.94 3.42
N LEU A 184 -10.81 12.68 4.65
CA LEU A 184 -9.90 12.38 5.76
C LEU A 184 -9.10 11.09 5.50
N MET A 185 -9.75 10.07 4.95
CA MET A 185 -9.06 8.83 4.56
C MET A 185 -7.99 9.09 3.50
N TYR A 186 -8.29 9.90 2.47
CA TYR A 186 -7.31 10.30 1.46
C TYR A 186 -6.12 11.04 2.08
N GLN A 187 -6.38 12.06 2.88
CA GLN A 187 -5.32 12.84 3.53
C GLN A 187 -4.42 11.97 4.41
N ARG A 188 -5.00 11.09 5.20
CA ARG A 188 -4.26 10.22 6.13
C ARG A 188 -3.53 9.07 5.42
N LEU A 189 -4.12 8.51 4.38
CA LEU A 189 -3.57 7.37 3.66
C LEU A 189 -2.61 7.79 2.53
N ARG A 190 -2.72 8.98 1.97
CA ARG A 190 -1.89 9.44 0.86
C ARG A 190 -0.95 10.61 1.17
N GLY A 191 -1.24 11.43 2.18
CA GLY A 191 -0.39 12.55 2.59
C GLY A 191 -0.28 13.69 1.55
N VAL A 192 -1.18 13.75 0.56
CA VAL A 192 -1.21 14.78 -0.50
C VAL A 192 -2.64 15.26 -0.71
N GLU A 193 -2.82 16.55 -0.92
CA GLU A 193 -4.10 17.15 -1.30
C GLU A 193 -4.51 16.72 -2.72
N GLN A 194 -5.78 16.68 -2.90
CA GLN A 194 -6.66 16.17 -3.92
C GLN A 194 -6.40 16.70 -5.34
N ASP A 195 -6.55 15.85 -6.38
CA ASP A 195 -7.14 16.31 -7.65
C ASP A 195 -7.84 15.22 -8.50
N ASP A 196 -7.90 13.95 -8.07
CA ASP A 196 -8.70 12.95 -8.81
C ASP A 196 -9.56 12.11 -7.86
N ILE A 197 -10.81 11.84 -8.29
CA ILE A 197 -11.78 10.99 -7.59
C ILE A 197 -11.22 9.57 -7.52
N ASP A 198 -10.54 9.29 -6.43
CA ASP A 198 -9.81 8.05 -6.28
C ASP A 198 -10.68 6.98 -5.61
N ARG A 199 -11.11 6.03 -6.42
CA ARG A 199 -11.83 4.83 -5.98
C ARG A 199 -10.98 3.87 -5.12
N SER A 200 -9.69 4.15 -4.93
CA SER A 200 -8.76 3.26 -4.21
C SER A 200 -9.15 3.01 -2.76
N VAL A 201 -9.70 4.02 -2.07
CA VAL A 201 -10.19 3.85 -0.68
C VAL A 201 -11.42 2.95 -0.64
N ASP A 202 -12.38 3.15 -1.55
CA ASP A 202 -13.61 2.36 -1.62
C ASP A 202 -13.30 0.87 -1.88
N LEU A 203 -12.32 0.60 -2.74
CA LEU A 203 -11.86 -0.75 -3.05
C LEU A 203 -11.12 -1.41 -1.87
N ARG A 204 -10.24 -0.67 -1.18
CA ARG A 204 -9.58 -1.18 0.04
C ARG A 204 -10.60 -1.51 1.13
N VAL A 205 -11.61 -0.66 1.30
CA VAL A 205 -12.72 -0.95 2.24
C VAL A 205 -13.50 -2.18 1.82
N SER A 206 -13.77 -2.35 0.52
CA SER A 206 -14.47 -3.53 0.00
C SER A 206 -13.73 -4.82 0.31
N ARG A 207 -12.40 -4.86 0.06
CA ARG A 207 -11.56 -6.03 0.37
C ARG A 207 -11.44 -6.29 1.85
N LEU A 208 -11.21 -5.24 2.62
CA LEU A 208 -11.14 -5.33 4.07
C LEU A 208 -12.42 -5.96 4.64
N ARG A 209 -13.60 -5.54 4.14
CA ARG A 209 -14.88 -6.17 4.49
C ARG A 209 -14.92 -7.64 4.13
N HIS A 210 -14.44 -8.00 2.94
CA HIS A 210 -14.41 -9.40 2.51
C HIS A 210 -13.56 -10.25 3.43
N LYS A 211 -12.32 -9.84 3.72
CA LYS A 211 -11.40 -10.53 4.62
C LYS A 211 -11.93 -10.61 6.06
N LEU A 212 -12.53 -9.55 6.56
CA LEU A 212 -13.15 -9.55 7.89
C LEU A 212 -14.34 -10.51 7.96
N ARG A 213 -15.18 -10.57 6.92
CA ARG A 213 -16.30 -11.54 6.84
C ARG A 213 -15.82 -12.99 6.78
N GLU A 214 -14.81 -13.27 5.95
CA GLU A 214 -14.23 -14.62 5.87
C GLU A 214 -13.66 -15.08 7.21
N ALA A 215 -13.02 -14.15 7.96
CA ALA A 215 -12.43 -14.48 9.25
C ALA A 215 -13.43 -14.54 10.41
N SER A 216 -14.50 -13.74 10.39
CA SER A 216 -15.47 -13.64 11.49
C SER A 216 -16.70 -14.52 11.31
N GLY A 217 -17.12 -14.76 10.07
CA GLY A 217 -18.44 -15.32 9.75
C GLY A 217 -19.62 -14.39 10.06
N GLU A 218 -19.35 -13.13 10.45
CA GLU A 218 -20.34 -12.18 10.95
C GLU A 218 -20.63 -11.04 9.99
N ALA A 219 -21.65 -10.22 10.30
CA ALA A 219 -22.05 -9.07 9.52
C ALA A 219 -20.95 -7.98 9.46
N ASP A 220 -20.99 -7.13 8.40
CA ASP A 220 -20.03 -6.06 8.16
C ASP A 220 -19.91 -5.08 9.36
N VAL A 221 -18.77 -5.07 10.01
CA VAL A 221 -18.41 -4.10 11.05
C VAL A 221 -18.07 -2.71 10.48
N ILE A 222 -17.86 -2.61 9.16
CA ILE A 222 -17.62 -1.34 8.47
C ILE A 222 -18.86 -0.98 7.66
N LYS A 223 -19.56 0.07 8.02
CA LYS A 223 -20.76 0.56 7.32
C LYS A 223 -20.42 1.73 6.39
N THR A 224 -21.09 1.78 5.23
CA THR A 224 -20.97 2.92 4.32
C THR A 224 -22.00 3.99 4.72
N VAL A 225 -21.52 5.21 4.93
CA VAL A 225 -22.36 6.40 5.08
C VAL A 225 -22.38 7.12 3.73
N ARG A 226 -23.51 6.97 2.99
CA ARG A 226 -23.63 7.48 1.61
C ARG A 226 -23.29 8.97 1.54
N GLY A 227 -22.49 9.34 0.56
CA GLY A 227 -22.05 10.72 0.30
C GLY A 227 -21.02 11.27 1.31
N VAL A 228 -20.69 10.54 2.41
CA VAL A 228 -19.78 11.02 3.45
C VAL A 228 -18.52 10.15 3.57
N GLY A 229 -18.67 8.86 3.87
CA GLY A 229 -17.52 8.02 4.15
C GLY A 229 -17.89 6.67 4.76
N TYR A 230 -17.13 6.25 5.77
CA TYR A 230 -17.27 4.96 6.41
C TYR A 230 -17.31 5.07 7.93
N LEU A 231 -18.03 4.14 8.56
CA LEU A 231 -18.19 4.02 10.00
C LEU A 231 -17.74 2.62 10.43
N PHE A 232 -16.84 2.54 11.38
CA PHE A 232 -16.54 1.29 12.09
C PHE A 232 -17.51 1.15 13.27
N THR A 233 -18.32 0.08 13.30
CA THR A 233 -19.30 -0.13 14.35
C THR A 233 -18.64 -0.71 15.59
N VAL A 234 -18.99 -0.15 16.75
CA VAL A 234 -18.64 -0.70 18.07
C VAL A 234 -19.75 -1.68 18.43
N SER A 235 -19.43 -2.96 18.50
CA SER A 235 -20.34 -4.01 19.03
C SER A 235 -20.04 -4.21 20.48
#